data_d1d20ca0d76cbcaef6d50a562f0f6981
#
_entry.id   d1d20ca0d76cbcaef6d50a562f0f6981
#
_cell.length_a   1.000
_cell.length_b   1.000
_cell.length_c   1.000
_cell.angle_alpha   90.00
_cell.angle_beta   90.00
_cell.angle_gamma   90.00
#
_symmetry.space_group_name_H-M   'P 1'
#
loop_
_entity.id
_entity.type
_entity.pdbx_description
1 polymer ?
#
loop_
_entity_poly.entity_id
_entity_poly.type
_entity_poly.pdbx_seq_one_letter_code
_entity_poly.pdbx_strand_id
1 'polypeptide(L)'
;MANAVFTRFKPLENFLTIVKEYKAKLDELKDAAQINQWCSDATHKKITKIIDNISGADKMVLINAIYFKGVWQQPFDKKDTHLDTFMNFNKQPKKIYYMNSTKKFDYYEDGNIQAISLNYDKDNLKAIIILPKKKTDINNYINDFTSEKYHIITSQLINKKVILSLPKFEINFSAELSTNFQSLGMREAFTNNADFLL
;
A
#
# COMPACT_ATOMS: atom_id res chain seq x y z
N MET A 1 -5.60 -8.46 -2.83
CA MET A 1 -6.46 -7.27 -2.74
C MET A 1 -7.91 -7.74 -2.71
N ALA A 2 -8.70 -7.21 -1.81
CA ALA A 2 -10.11 -7.52 -1.67
C ALA A 2 -10.91 -6.21 -1.60
N ASN A 3 -12.03 -6.17 -2.32
CA ASN A 3 -12.94 -5.04 -2.37
C ASN A 3 -14.30 -5.46 -1.83
N ALA A 4 -14.97 -4.60 -1.10
CA ALA A 4 -16.35 -4.79 -0.69
C ALA A 4 -17.14 -3.50 -0.68
N VAL A 5 -18.42 -3.64 -0.91
CA VAL A 5 -19.45 -2.62 -0.77
C VAL A 5 -20.51 -3.17 0.17
N PHE A 6 -20.79 -2.45 1.23
CA PHE A 6 -21.87 -2.75 2.17
C PHE A 6 -22.91 -1.64 2.06
N THR A 7 -24.19 -1.98 1.85
CA THR A 7 -25.25 -0.99 1.64
C THR A 7 -26.49 -1.29 2.46
N ARG A 8 -27.24 -0.25 2.85
CA ARG A 8 -28.58 -0.35 3.48
C ARG A 8 -29.74 -0.29 2.49
N PHE A 9 -29.43 -0.26 1.19
CA PHE A 9 -30.42 -0.17 0.12
C PHE A 9 -30.03 -1.12 -1.03
N LYS A 10 -30.95 -1.43 -1.90
CA LYS A 10 -30.68 -2.22 -3.10
C LYS A 10 -30.09 -1.31 -4.17
N PRO A 11 -28.83 -1.49 -4.58
CA PRO A 11 -28.23 -0.70 -5.63
C PRO A 11 -28.87 -0.94 -7.00
N LEU A 12 -28.69 0.01 -7.91
CA LEU A 12 -29.13 -0.10 -9.30
C LEU A 12 -28.32 -1.14 -10.09
N GLU A 13 -28.90 -1.69 -11.14
CA GLU A 13 -28.27 -2.74 -11.97
C GLU A 13 -26.95 -2.29 -12.62
N ASN A 14 -26.83 -1.02 -13.03
CA ASN A 14 -25.59 -0.48 -13.57
C ASN A 14 -24.47 -0.48 -12.52
N PHE A 15 -24.78 -0.12 -11.26
CA PHE A 15 -23.82 -0.19 -10.16
C PHE A 15 -23.42 -1.63 -9.85
N LEU A 16 -24.35 -2.58 -9.88
CA LEU A 16 -24.07 -4.01 -9.70
C LEU A 16 -23.08 -4.54 -10.75
N THR A 17 -23.18 -4.05 -11.98
CA THR A 17 -22.22 -4.39 -13.04
C THR A 17 -20.83 -3.92 -12.70
N ILE A 18 -20.66 -2.67 -12.26
CA ILE A 18 -19.40 -2.10 -11.83
C ILE A 18 -18.80 -2.88 -10.66
N VAL A 19 -19.61 -3.19 -9.64
CA VAL A 19 -19.17 -3.98 -8.48
C VAL A 19 -18.59 -5.33 -8.91
N LYS A 20 -19.21 -6.00 -9.89
CA LYS A 20 -18.72 -7.27 -10.46
C LYS A 20 -17.40 -7.10 -11.22
N GLU A 21 -17.26 -6.06 -12.02
CA GLU A 21 -16.01 -5.74 -12.75
C GLU A 21 -14.82 -5.56 -11.79
N TYR A 22 -15.05 -4.88 -10.68
CA TYR A 22 -14.04 -4.72 -9.63
C TYR A 22 -13.89 -5.94 -8.72
N LYS A 23 -14.62 -7.03 -9.00
CA LYS A 23 -14.64 -8.25 -8.17
C LYS A 23 -14.89 -7.93 -6.70
N ALA A 24 -15.70 -6.94 -6.44
CA ALA A 24 -16.04 -6.52 -5.10
C ALA A 24 -17.18 -7.40 -4.55
N LYS A 25 -17.10 -7.72 -3.25
CA LYS A 25 -18.24 -8.29 -2.53
C LYS A 25 -19.30 -7.20 -2.36
N LEU A 26 -20.56 -7.52 -2.63
CA LEU A 26 -21.70 -6.69 -2.24
C LEU A 26 -22.47 -7.42 -1.14
N ASP A 27 -22.79 -6.71 -0.07
CA ASP A 27 -23.54 -7.25 1.06
C ASP A 27 -24.38 -6.16 1.75
N GLU A 28 -25.35 -6.57 2.56
CA GLU A 28 -26.13 -5.66 3.40
C GLU A 28 -25.25 -5.06 4.48
N LEU A 29 -25.38 -3.74 4.73
CA LEU A 29 -24.69 -3.03 5.80
C LEU A 29 -25.41 -3.24 7.13
N LYS A 30 -24.84 -4.03 8.01
CA LYS A 30 -25.38 -4.31 9.37
C LYS A 30 -24.63 -3.51 10.42
N ASP A 31 -23.37 -3.84 10.65
CA ASP A 31 -22.55 -3.25 11.72
C ASP A 31 -21.04 -3.31 11.39
N ALA A 32 -20.24 -2.69 12.24
CA ALA A 32 -18.80 -2.69 12.12
C ALA A 32 -18.17 -4.09 12.30
N ALA A 33 -18.79 -4.96 13.10
CA ALA A 33 -18.28 -6.31 13.34
C ALA A 33 -18.33 -7.16 12.07
N GLN A 34 -19.43 -7.07 11.30
CA GLN A 34 -19.54 -7.72 10.00
C GLN A 34 -18.44 -7.31 9.04
N ILE A 35 -18.16 -6.01 8.93
CA ILE A 35 -17.12 -5.46 8.05
C ILE A 35 -15.73 -5.94 8.49
N ASN A 36 -15.45 -5.86 9.79
CA ASN A 36 -14.19 -6.30 10.36
C ASN A 36 -13.98 -7.81 10.17
N GLN A 37 -15.02 -8.62 10.34
CA GLN A 37 -14.96 -10.06 10.08
C GLN A 37 -14.66 -10.35 8.62
N TRP A 38 -15.36 -9.69 7.69
CA TRP A 38 -15.07 -9.83 6.26
C TRP A 38 -13.63 -9.45 5.93
N CYS A 39 -13.13 -8.33 6.46
CA CYS A 39 -11.76 -7.87 6.24
C CYS A 39 -10.73 -8.88 6.77
N SER A 40 -10.97 -9.41 7.97
CA SER A 40 -10.14 -10.46 8.58
C SER A 40 -10.06 -11.71 7.70
N ASP A 41 -11.18 -12.18 7.20
CA ASP A 41 -11.25 -13.37 6.35
C ASP A 41 -10.56 -13.12 5.00
N ALA A 42 -10.84 -11.98 4.36
CA ALA A 42 -10.25 -11.58 3.07
C ALA A 42 -8.74 -11.35 3.14
N THR A 43 -8.19 -11.05 4.31
CA THR A 43 -6.76 -10.78 4.51
C THR A 43 -6.04 -11.89 5.30
N HIS A 44 -6.63 -13.07 5.40
CA HIS A 44 -6.08 -14.20 6.15
C HIS A 44 -5.72 -13.81 7.61
N LYS A 45 -6.63 -13.12 8.28
CA LYS A 45 -6.50 -12.62 9.66
C LYS A 45 -5.34 -11.63 9.88
N LYS A 46 -4.88 -10.96 8.81
CA LYS A 46 -3.82 -9.95 8.91
C LYS A 46 -4.36 -8.57 9.24
N ILE A 47 -5.56 -8.25 8.76
CA ILE A 47 -6.26 -7.01 9.10
C ILE A 47 -7.54 -7.42 9.81
N THR A 48 -7.53 -7.41 11.13
CA THR A 48 -8.65 -7.87 11.95
C THR A 48 -9.64 -6.76 12.30
N LYS A 49 -9.23 -5.51 12.12
CA LYS A 49 -10.05 -4.33 12.38
C LYS A 49 -9.73 -3.23 11.36
N ILE A 50 -10.73 -2.74 10.67
CA ILE A 50 -10.62 -1.68 9.66
C ILE A 50 -11.55 -0.50 9.98
N ILE A 51 -12.60 -0.73 10.77
CA ILE A 51 -13.56 0.28 11.15
C ILE A 51 -13.97 0.12 12.62
N ASP A 52 -14.19 1.23 13.31
CA ASP A 52 -14.60 1.22 14.71
C ASP A 52 -16.12 1.14 14.87
N ASN A 53 -16.86 2.00 14.18
CA ASN A 53 -18.30 2.16 14.31
C ASN A 53 -18.95 2.39 12.95
N ILE A 54 -20.24 2.06 12.86
CA ILE A 54 -21.13 2.40 11.78
C ILE A 54 -22.30 3.20 12.37
N SER A 55 -22.52 4.38 11.83
CA SER A 55 -23.67 5.21 12.17
C SER A 55 -24.96 4.70 11.52
N GLY A 56 -26.10 4.93 12.12
CA GLY A 56 -27.40 4.70 11.47
C GLY A 56 -27.63 5.58 10.24
N ALA A 57 -26.92 6.69 10.11
CA ALA A 57 -26.96 7.58 8.96
C ALA A 57 -26.14 7.05 7.78
N ASP A 58 -25.16 6.18 8.01
CA ASP A 58 -24.32 5.61 6.95
C ASP A 58 -25.18 4.71 6.04
N LYS A 59 -25.25 5.04 4.77
CA LYS A 59 -26.03 4.33 3.76
C LYS A 59 -25.20 3.30 3.00
N MET A 60 -23.93 3.60 2.78
CA MET A 60 -22.98 2.77 2.03
C MET A 60 -21.59 2.88 2.64
N VAL A 61 -20.87 1.77 2.70
CA VAL A 61 -19.46 1.70 3.09
C VAL A 61 -18.69 0.94 2.03
N LEU A 62 -17.66 1.59 1.46
CA LEU A 62 -16.75 0.98 0.51
C LEU A 62 -15.46 0.63 1.24
N ILE A 63 -15.01 -0.60 1.09
CA ILE A 63 -13.80 -1.10 1.73
C ILE A 63 -12.85 -1.65 0.67
N ASN A 64 -11.60 -1.22 0.77
CA ASN A 64 -10.51 -1.86 0.07
C ASN A 64 -9.50 -2.40 1.09
N ALA A 65 -9.20 -3.68 1.04
CA ALA A 65 -8.20 -4.31 1.90
C ALA A 65 -7.10 -4.93 1.05
N ILE A 66 -5.86 -4.54 1.32
CA ILE A 66 -4.68 -5.04 0.62
C ILE A 66 -3.80 -5.80 1.61
N TYR A 67 -3.60 -7.07 1.34
CA TYR A 67 -2.58 -7.88 1.99
C TYR A 67 -1.61 -8.41 0.93
N PHE A 68 -0.33 -8.19 1.15
CA PHE A 68 0.72 -8.67 0.28
C PHE A 68 1.77 -9.46 1.10
N LYS A 69 2.10 -10.66 0.62
CA LYS A 69 3.20 -11.47 1.11
C LYS A 69 3.93 -12.06 -0.08
N GLY A 70 5.10 -11.55 -0.38
CA GLY A 70 5.97 -12.03 -1.45
C GLY A 70 7.23 -12.70 -0.92
N VAL A 71 7.74 -13.64 -1.68
CA VAL A 71 9.08 -14.21 -1.49
C VAL A 71 9.99 -13.56 -2.50
N TRP A 72 11.17 -13.11 -2.09
CA TRP A 72 12.15 -12.55 -3.00
C TRP A 72 12.66 -13.61 -3.97
N GLN A 73 12.74 -13.29 -5.24
CA GLN A 73 13.33 -14.18 -6.26
C GLN A 73 14.79 -14.53 -5.93
N GLN A 74 15.51 -13.57 -5.35
CA GLN A 74 16.84 -13.78 -4.78
C GLN A 74 16.80 -13.59 -3.26
N PRO A 75 16.53 -14.64 -2.46
CA PRO A 75 16.41 -14.52 -1.03
C PRO A 75 17.68 -14.02 -0.35
N PHE A 76 17.50 -13.30 0.74
CA PHE A 76 18.61 -12.95 1.63
C PHE A 76 18.94 -14.16 2.52
N ASP A 77 20.22 -14.43 2.69
CA ASP A 77 20.67 -15.48 3.62
C ASP A 77 20.44 -15.01 5.06
N LYS A 78 19.89 -15.90 5.89
CA LYS A 78 19.64 -15.59 7.30
C LYS A 78 20.92 -15.30 8.08
N LYS A 79 22.04 -15.96 7.73
CA LYS A 79 23.34 -15.75 8.38
C LYS A 79 23.89 -14.35 8.14
N ASP A 80 23.50 -13.69 7.03
CA ASP A 80 23.92 -12.34 6.67
C ASP A 80 22.94 -11.28 7.19
N THR A 81 21.99 -11.69 8.06
CA THR A 81 21.02 -10.78 8.69
C THR A 81 21.42 -10.51 10.12
N HIS A 82 21.74 -9.26 10.46
CA HIS A 82 22.18 -8.86 11.80
C HIS A 82 21.59 -7.54 12.25
N LEU A 83 21.65 -7.32 13.57
CA LEU A 83 21.19 -6.09 14.20
C LEU A 83 22.15 -4.94 13.86
N ASP A 84 21.57 -3.83 13.41
CA ASP A 84 22.32 -2.59 13.24
C ASP A 84 21.46 -1.37 13.61
N THR A 85 22.05 -0.19 13.57
CA THR A 85 21.41 1.04 13.98
C THR A 85 20.71 1.69 12.78
N PHE A 86 19.40 1.85 12.91
CA PHE A 86 18.57 2.62 11.99
C PHE A 86 18.26 3.98 12.63
N MET A 87 18.49 5.07 11.90
CA MET A 87 18.06 6.39 12.31
C MET A 87 16.65 6.65 11.80
N ASN A 88 15.70 6.75 12.71
CA ASN A 88 14.32 7.04 12.33
C ASN A 88 14.15 8.49 11.84
N PHE A 89 12.95 8.85 11.40
CA PHE A 89 12.62 10.18 10.91
C PHE A 89 12.94 11.29 11.93
N ASN A 90 12.74 11.04 13.22
CA ASN A 90 13.04 11.96 14.31
C ASN A 90 14.54 11.95 14.72
N LYS A 91 15.41 11.36 13.91
CA LYS A 91 16.86 11.22 14.17
C LYS A 91 17.17 10.43 15.45
N GLN A 92 16.26 9.58 15.90
CA GLN A 92 16.48 8.71 17.05
C GLN A 92 17.00 7.35 16.57
N PRO A 93 18.05 6.81 17.20
CA PRO A 93 18.59 5.51 16.84
C PRO A 93 17.65 4.38 17.30
N LYS A 94 17.42 3.42 16.44
CA LYS A 94 16.67 2.19 16.73
C LYS A 94 17.45 0.99 16.24
N LYS A 95 17.57 -0.05 17.07
CA LYS A 95 18.17 -1.32 16.65
C LYS A 95 17.14 -2.14 15.88
N ILE A 96 17.45 -2.46 14.64
CA ILE A 96 16.63 -3.30 13.76
C ILE A 96 17.51 -4.28 13.00
N TYR A 97 16.92 -5.35 12.50
CA TYR A 97 17.63 -6.30 11.67
C TYR A 97 17.80 -5.79 10.25
N TYR A 98 19.02 -5.86 9.72
CA TYR A 98 19.34 -5.61 8.34
C TYR A 98 19.62 -6.90 7.60
N MET A 99 18.97 -7.11 6.47
CA MET A 99 19.22 -8.18 5.53
C MET A 99 20.31 -7.71 4.56
N ASN A 100 21.41 -8.44 4.49
CA ASN A 100 22.56 -8.07 3.68
C ASN A 100 22.74 -9.03 2.52
N SER A 101 23.19 -8.51 1.39
CA SER A 101 23.48 -9.30 0.21
C SER A 101 24.45 -8.58 -0.71
N THR A 102 25.40 -9.31 -1.29
CA THR A 102 26.30 -8.79 -2.34
C THR A 102 26.07 -9.60 -3.59
N LYS A 103 25.18 -9.10 -4.47
CA LYS A 103 24.77 -9.77 -5.72
C LYS A 103 24.62 -8.74 -6.84
N LYS A 104 24.27 -9.22 -8.03
CA LYS A 104 23.83 -8.37 -9.13
C LYS A 104 22.36 -8.04 -8.95
N PHE A 105 22.03 -6.75 -9.03
CA PHE A 105 20.67 -6.21 -8.96
C PHE A 105 20.50 -5.17 -10.05
N ASP A 106 19.26 -4.94 -10.45
CA ASP A 106 18.90 -3.83 -11.31
C ASP A 106 18.95 -2.56 -10.47
N TYR A 107 19.86 -1.67 -10.80
CA TYR A 107 20.26 -0.52 -9.99
C TYR A 107 20.30 0.76 -10.81
N TYR A 108 19.87 1.86 -10.22
CA TYR A 108 19.95 3.21 -10.74
C TYR A 108 20.58 4.15 -9.71
N GLU A 109 21.33 5.14 -10.16
CA GLU A 109 21.90 6.16 -9.31
C GLU A 109 22.07 7.47 -10.08
N ASP A 110 21.72 8.58 -9.43
CA ASP A 110 22.01 9.95 -9.90
C ASP A 110 22.62 10.80 -8.76
N GLY A 111 22.62 12.13 -8.92
CA GLY A 111 23.15 13.08 -7.91
C GLY A 111 22.38 13.06 -6.58
N ASN A 112 21.10 12.63 -6.57
CA ASN A 112 20.17 12.80 -5.46
C ASN A 112 19.74 11.48 -4.82
N ILE A 113 19.69 10.40 -5.59
CA ILE A 113 19.13 9.12 -5.14
C ILE A 113 19.99 7.93 -5.55
N GLN A 114 19.75 6.83 -4.89
CA GLN A 114 20.03 5.46 -5.33
C GLN A 114 18.71 4.70 -5.40
N ALA A 115 18.54 3.86 -6.39
CA ALA A 115 17.36 3.00 -6.50
C ALA A 115 17.74 1.57 -6.87
N ILE A 116 16.99 0.61 -6.36
CA ILE A 116 17.20 -0.81 -6.62
C ILE A 116 15.87 -1.49 -6.89
N SER A 117 15.87 -2.43 -7.83
CA SER A 117 14.72 -3.30 -8.11
C SER A 117 14.97 -4.68 -7.52
N LEU A 118 14.05 -5.14 -6.70
CA LEU A 118 14.03 -6.48 -6.11
C LEU A 118 12.81 -7.24 -6.65
N ASN A 119 13.04 -8.29 -7.40
CA ASN A 119 11.96 -9.10 -7.95
C ASN A 119 11.41 -10.06 -6.89
N TYR A 120 10.08 -10.23 -6.91
CA TYR A 120 9.44 -11.35 -6.21
C TYR A 120 9.46 -12.61 -7.09
N ASP A 121 9.37 -13.77 -6.45
CA ASP A 121 9.46 -15.08 -7.11
C ASP A 121 8.29 -15.35 -8.07
N LYS A 122 7.13 -14.75 -7.81
CA LYS A 122 5.89 -14.95 -8.57
C LYS A 122 5.29 -13.64 -9.06
N ASP A 123 4.39 -13.76 -10.04
CA ASP A 123 3.48 -12.72 -10.51
C ASP A 123 4.14 -11.53 -11.21
N ASN A 124 5.40 -11.66 -11.65
CA ASN A 124 6.17 -10.56 -12.27
C ASN A 124 6.17 -9.27 -11.46
N LEU A 125 5.97 -9.38 -10.13
CA LEU A 125 5.99 -8.25 -9.23
C LEU A 125 7.42 -7.92 -8.82
N LYS A 126 7.66 -6.64 -8.58
CA LYS A 126 8.93 -6.14 -8.07
C LYS A 126 8.74 -5.02 -7.08
N ALA A 127 9.65 -4.91 -6.12
CA ALA A 127 9.77 -3.75 -5.26
C ALA A 127 10.85 -2.83 -5.81
N ILE A 128 10.51 -1.56 -6.01
CA ILE A 128 11.47 -0.50 -6.29
C ILE A 128 11.73 0.24 -4.99
N ILE A 129 12.97 0.18 -4.51
CA ILE A 129 13.38 0.86 -3.28
C ILE A 129 14.24 2.04 -3.69
N ILE A 130 13.82 3.24 -3.30
CA ILE A 130 14.49 4.49 -3.61
C ILE A 130 15.07 5.05 -2.32
N LEU A 131 16.37 5.29 -2.31
CA LEU A 131 17.10 5.83 -1.18
C LEU A 131 17.64 7.23 -1.53
N PRO A 132 17.08 8.30 -0.95
CA PRO A 132 17.64 9.63 -1.08
C PRO A 132 19.04 9.70 -0.47
N LYS A 133 19.98 10.38 -1.16
CA LYS A 133 21.32 10.61 -0.64
C LYS A 133 21.31 11.62 0.50
N LYS A 134 22.34 11.62 1.34
CA LYS A 134 22.43 12.44 2.57
C LYS A 134 22.11 13.93 2.41
N LYS A 135 22.29 14.48 1.21
CA LYS A 135 22.00 15.88 0.89
C LYS A 135 20.56 16.13 0.47
N THR A 136 19.78 15.08 0.23
CA THR A 136 18.42 15.15 -0.28
C THR A 136 17.45 15.00 0.88
N ASP A 137 16.62 16.00 1.12
CA ASP A 137 15.53 15.90 2.09
C ASP A 137 14.43 14.96 1.57
N ILE A 138 14.07 13.97 2.38
CA ILE A 138 13.13 12.92 1.98
C ILE A 138 11.70 13.46 1.76
N ASN A 139 11.25 14.45 2.55
CA ASN A 139 9.89 14.98 2.40
C ASN A 139 9.80 15.78 1.11
N ASN A 140 10.78 16.62 0.82
CA ASN A 140 10.84 17.35 -0.43
C ASN A 140 10.89 16.38 -1.61
N TYR A 141 11.70 15.31 -1.50
CA TYR A 141 11.77 14.32 -2.56
C TYR A 141 10.42 13.60 -2.80
N ILE A 142 9.71 13.24 -1.73
CA ILE A 142 8.38 12.60 -1.83
C ILE A 142 7.36 13.56 -2.45
N ASN A 143 7.33 14.83 -2.03
CA ASN A 143 6.40 15.83 -2.56
C ASN A 143 6.65 16.12 -4.06
N ASP A 144 7.89 16.05 -4.48
CA ASP A 144 8.31 16.26 -5.87
C ASP A 144 8.30 14.97 -6.71
N PHE A 145 7.92 13.82 -6.12
CA PHE A 145 7.94 12.54 -6.82
C PHE A 145 6.78 12.41 -7.78
N THR A 146 7.09 12.27 -9.07
CA THR A 146 6.12 12.19 -10.15
C THR A 146 6.21 10.84 -10.88
N SER A 147 5.18 10.51 -11.67
CA SER A 147 5.21 9.35 -12.56
C SER A 147 6.35 9.41 -13.58
N GLU A 148 6.73 10.59 -14.01
CA GLU A 148 7.90 10.79 -14.89
C GLU A 148 9.20 10.38 -14.19
N LYS A 149 9.42 10.85 -12.96
CA LYS A 149 10.60 10.46 -12.17
C LYS A 149 10.65 8.94 -11.96
N TYR A 150 9.50 8.34 -11.64
CA TYR A 150 9.40 6.89 -11.54
C TYR A 150 9.77 6.20 -12.86
N HIS A 151 9.27 6.70 -13.98
CA HIS A 151 9.57 6.13 -15.30
C HIS A 151 11.06 6.25 -15.67
N ILE A 152 11.68 7.40 -15.40
CA ILE A 152 13.12 7.61 -15.60
C ILE A 152 13.92 6.59 -14.79
N ILE A 153 13.63 6.46 -13.50
CA ILE A 153 14.32 5.51 -12.62
C ILE A 153 14.20 4.09 -13.16
N THR A 154 12.98 3.66 -13.48
CA THR A 154 12.72 2.27 -13.87
C THR A 154 13.23 1.91 -15.26
N SER A 155 13.28 2.87 -16.19
CA SER A 155 13.82 2.67 -17.55
C SER A 155 15.35 2.68 -17.62
N GLN A 156 16.01 3.28 -16.63
CA GLN A 156 17.48 3.40 -16.59
C GLN A 156 18.14 2.44 -15.59
N LEU A 157 17.39 1.48 -15.05
CA LEU A 157 17.97 0.42 -14.23
C LEU A 157 18.96 -0.41 -15.03
N ILE A 158 20.17 -0.59 -14.51
CA ILE A 158 21.22 -1.44 -15.10
C ILE A 158 21.60 -2.55 -14.13
N ASN A 159 21.88 -3.74 -14.67
CA ASN A 159 22.31 -4.87 -13.87
C ASN A 159 23.75 -4.70 -13.39
N LYS A 160 23.93 -4.47 -12.09
CA LYS A 160 25.21 -4.11 -11.48
C LYS A 160 25.43 -4.86 -10.18
N LYS A 161 26.68 -5.17 -9.83
CA LYS A 161 27.02 -5.72 -8.51
C LYS A 161 26.83 -4.63 -7.46
N VAL A 162 25.96 -4.90 -6.48
CA VAL A 162 25.59 -3.98 -5.38
C VAL A 162 25.80 -4.67 -4.04
N ILE A 163 26.36 -3.94 -3.09
CA ILE A 163 26.38 -4.31 -1.68
C ILE A 163 25.10 -3.70 -1.08
N LEU A 164 24.10 -4.55 -0.87
CA LEU A 164 22.79 -4.15 -0.37
C LEU A 164 22.67 -4.46 1.11
N SER A 165 22.25 -3.46 1.87
CA SER A 165 21.84 -3.60 3.27
C SER A 165 20.44 -3.05 3.43
N LEU A 166 19.45 -3.92 3.58
CA LEU A 166 18.03 -3.57 3.61
C LEU A 166 17.46 -3.84 5.00
N PRO A 167 16.95 -2.82 5.70
CA PRO A 167 16.30 -3.04 6.99
C PRO A 167 15.06 -3.93 6.82
N LYS A 168 14.84 -4.84 7.77
CA LYS A 168 13.56 -5.54 7.87
C LYS A 168 12.50 -4.55 8.31
N PHE A 169 11.40 -4.49 7.57
CA PHE A 169 10.28 -3.63 7.89
C PHE A 169 8.95 -4.37 7.77
N GLU A 170 7.99 -3.90 8.52
CA GLU A 170 6.58 -4.23 8.39
C GLU A 170 5.80 -2.92 8.33
N ILE A 171 4.91 -2.81 7.36
CA ILE A 171 4.10 -1.61 7.16
C ILE A 171 2.64 -2.01 7.33
N ASN A 172 1.99 -1.36 8.30
CA ASN A 172 0.56 -1.39 8.48
C ASN A 172 0.03 0.01 8.22
N PHE A 173 -0.93 0.13 7.33
CA PHE A 173 -1.54 1.40 6.98
C PHE A 173 -3.06 1.24 6.91
N SER A 174 -3.76 2.18 7.52
CA SER A 174 -5.21 2.31 7.42
C SER A 174 -5.55 3.79 7.28
N ALA A 175 -6.46 4.11 6.39
CA ALA A 175 -6.93 5.48 6.19
C ALA A 175 -8.42 5.48 5.88
N GLU A 176 -9.12 6.47 6.42
CA GLU A 176 -10.44 6.89 5.99
C GLU A 176 -10.26 7.83 4.80
N LEU A 177 -10.93 7.57 3.68
CA LEU A 177 -10.67 8.23 2.39
C LEU A 177 -11.75 9.22 1.96
N SER A 178 -12.81 9.48 2.75
CA SER A 178 -13.91 10.38 2.37
C SER A 178 -13.42 11.77 2.00
N THR A 179 -12.50 12.34 2.79
CA THR A 179 -11.92 13.66 2.49
C THR A 179 -11.12 13.64 1.19
N ASN A 180 -10.41 12.56 0.90
CA ASN A 180 -9.64 12.40 -0.34
C ASN A 180 -10.59 12.35 -1.54
N PHE A 181 -11.68 11.57 -1.47
CA PHE A 181 -12.68 11.50 -2.54
C PHE A 181 -13.39 12.82 -2.74
N GLN A 182 -13.72 13.55 -1.69
CA GLN A 182 -14.30 14.89 -1.79
C GLN A 182 -13.35 15.86 -2.51
N SER A 183 -12.07 15.80 -2.23
CA SER A 183 -11.04 16.62 -2.90
C SER A 183 -10.91 16.28 -4.38
N LEU A 184 -11.16 15.02 -4.76
CA LEU A 184 -11.18 14.53 -6.14
C LEU A 184 -12.51 14.81 -6.86
N GLY A 185 -13.48 15.50 -6.20
CA GLY A 185 -14.74 15.92 -6.80
C GLY A 185 -15.97 15.11 -6.37
N MET A 186 -15.83 14.00 -5.68
CA MET A 186 -16.95 13.20 -5.15
C MET A 186 -17.48 13.85 -3.86
N ARG A 187 -18.21 14.96 -3.97
CA ARG A 187 -18.66 15.74 -2.81
C ARG A 187 -20.05 15.33 -2.32
N GLU A 188 -20.99 15.18 -3.24
CA GLU A 188 -22.42 14.99 -2.96
C GLU A 188 -22.67 13.68 -2.18
N ALA A 189 -21.94 12.61 -2.49
CA ALA A 189 -22.04 11.34 -1.82
C ALA A 189 -21.77 11.37 -0.29
N PHE A 190 -21.15 12.44 0.21
CA PHE A 190 -20.82 12.66 1.62
C PHE A 190 -21.68 13.76 2.28
N THR A 191 -22.82 14.11 1.69
CA THR A 191 -23.74 15.12 2.19
C THR A 191 -25.12 14.50 2.47
N ASN A 192 -25.97 15.27 3.16
CA ASN A 192 -27.37 14.87 3.38
C ASN A 192 -28.22 14.88 2.10
N ASN A 193 -27.70 15.44 1.02
CA ASN A 193 -28.36 15.49 -0.30
C ASN A 193 -27.95 14.31 -1.19
N ALA A 194 -27.14 13.39 -0.67
CA ALA A 194 -26.72 12.23 -1.43
C ALA A 194 -27.92 11.36 -1.81
N ASP A 195 -28.11 11.14 -3.09
CA ASP A 195 -29.10 10.21 -3.62
C ASP A 195 -28.40 9.01 -4.24
N PHE A 196 -28.63 7.85 -3.66
CA PHE A 196 -28.08 6.57 -4.10
C PHE A 196 -29.15 5.69 -4.78
N LEU A 197 -30.35 6.24 -5.03
CA LEU A 197 -31.52 5.52 -5.54
C LEU A 197 -31.89 5.89 -6.97
N LEU A 198 -31.19 6.85 -7.58
CA LEU A 198 -31.41 7.30 -8.97
C LEU A 198 -30.54 6.55 -9.97
#